data_2b537f7c34361fce3964b4f9322ee3e6
#
_entry.id   2b537f7c34361fce3964b4f9322ee3e6
#
_cell.length_a   1.000
_cell.length_b   1.000
_cell.length_c   1.000
_cell.angle_alpha   90.00
_cell.angle_beta   90.00
_cell.angle_gamma   90.00
#
_symmetry.space_group_name_H-M   'P 1'
#
loop_
_entity.id
_entity.type
_entity.pdbx_description
1 polymer ?
#
loop_
_entity_poly.entity_id
_entity_poly.type
_entity_poly.pdbx_seq_one_letter_code
_entity_poly.pdbx_strand_id
1 'polypeptide(L)'
;AVESVDEIVRLEWSQVLSAESKTGGNFVTSIARLDSREGDAETVGGRLAQVLDVEQILHEIMPANREMSTETLGGGVQLKPGTVVIAADDSKVARSLIEQGLTAMGIPYLMHKTGKEAWEKLLQMSAEAKQQGKQLVDSVAMVLTDLEMPEMDGFTLTRNIKADDFMKAIPVVIHSSLSGAANEDHVKNVGADAYVSKFVAEELAATIRKVLVK
;
A
#
# COMPACT_ATOMS: atom_id res chain seq x y z
N ALA A 1 4.93 -22.57 2.68
CA ALA A 1 6.20 -22.81 1.97
C ALA A 1 5.87 -23.33 0.57
N VAL A 2 6.59 -22.87 -0.45
CA VAL A 2 6.51 -23.35 -1.84
C VAL A 2 7.53 -24.45 -2.00
N GLU A 3 7.14 -25.59 -2.58
CA GLU A 3 8.06 -26.74 -2.75
C GLU A 3 9.16 -26.45 -3.78
N SER A 4 8.82 -25.74 -4.87
CA SER A 4 9.77 -25.33 -5.89
C SER A 4 9.25 -24.11 -6.66
N VAL A 5 10.15 -23.36 -7.29
CA VAL A 5 9.84 -22.37 -8.31
C VAL A 5 10.13 -22.99 -9.66
N ASP A 6 9.11 -23.15 -10.49
CA ASP A 6 9.24 -23.79 -11.80
C ASP A 6 9.81 -22.81 -12.84
N GLU A 7 9.25 -21.60 -12.92
CA GLU A 7 9.72 -20.54 -13.81
C GLU A 7 9.25 -19.15 -13.34
N ILE A 8 9.93 -18.11 -13.80
CA ILE A 8 9.52 -16.73 -13.66
C ILE A 8 9.14 -16.21 -15.05
N VAL A 9 7.89 -15.78 -15.21
CA VAL A 9 7.37 -15.27 -16.50
C VAL A 9 6.95 -13.81 -16.37
N ARG A 10 7.14 -13.04 -17.44
CA ARG A 10 6.58 -11.71 -17.57
C ARG A 10 5.27 -11.82 -18.36
N LEU A 11 4.21 -11.24 -17.84
CA LEU A 11 2.88 -11.27 -18.45
C LEU A 11 2.49 -9.87 -18.93
N GLU A 12 1.80 -9.84 -20.07
CA GLU A 12 1.07 -8.67 -20.55
C GLU A 12 -0.33 -8.66 -19.91
N TRP A 13 -0.90 -7.49 -19.66
CA TRP A 13 -2.25 -7.37 -19.11
C TRP A 13 -3.32 -8.10 -19.94
N SER A 14 -3.13 -8.21 -21.25
CA SER A 14 -4.01 -8.97 -22.16
C SER A 14 -4.01 -10.48 -21.93
N GLN A 15 -3.00 -11.01 -21.22
CA GLN A 15 -2.87 -12.43 -20.88
C GLN A 15 -3.50 -12.76 -19.53
N VAL A 16 -3.97 -11.76 -18.78
CA VAL A 16 -4.53 -11.93 -17.44
C VAL A 16 -6.05 -11.72 -17.48
N LEU A 17 -6.81 -12.74 -17.10
CA LEU A 17 -8.27 -12.71 -17.01
C LEU A 17 -8.66 -12.60 -15.53
N SER A 18 -9.45 -11.59 -15.20
CA SER A 18 -10.00 -11.46 -13.84
C SER A 18 -10.88 -12.65 -13.51
N ALA A 19 -10.64 -13.29 -12.38
CA ALA A 19 -11.51 -14.33 -11.86
C ALA A 19 -12.60 -13.64 -11.04
N GLU A 20 -13.81 -13.44 -11.63
CA GLU A 20 -14.97 -13.00 -10.86
C GLU A 20 -15.37 -14.08 -9.86
N SER A 21 -14.90 -13.99 -8.64
CA SER A 21 -15.31 -14.85 -7.55
C SER A 21 -16.63 -14.36 -6.95
N LYS A 22 -17.73 -15.06 -7.22
CA LYS A 22 -19.05 -14.80 -6.63
C LYS A 22 -19.26 -15.49 -5.28
N THR A 23 -18.28 -16.23 -4.77
CA THR A 23 -18.41 -17.01 -3.52
C THR A 23 -17.19 -16.77 -2.64
N GLY A 24 -17.43 -16.43 -1.37
CA GLY A 24 -16.36 -16.21 -0.39
C GLY A 24 -15.44 -17.42 -0.26
N GLY A 25 -14.13 -17.15 -0.11
CA GLY A 25 -13.10 -18.17 0.08
C GLY A 25 -12.25 -18.50 -1.15
N ASN A 26 -12.38 -17.81 -2.25
CA ASN A 26 -11.53 -18.05 -3.42
C ASN A 26 -10.31 -17.10 -3.40
N PHE A 27 -9.14 -17.66 -3.14
CA PHE A 27 -7.86 -16.93 -3.12
C PHE A 27 -7.29 -16.64 -4.52
N VAL A 28 -8.01 -16.98 -5.58
CA VAL A 28 -7.59 -16.73 -6.96
C VAL A 28 -8.15 -15.39 -7.42
N THR A 29 -7.27 -14.42 -7.67
CA THR A 29 -7.64 -13.10 -8.19
C THR A 29 -7.81 -13.10 -9.70
N SER A 30 -7.02 -13.91 -10.39
CA SER A 30 -6.97 -13.92 -11.85
C SER A 30 -6.46 -15.25 -12.37
N ILE A 31 -6.72 -15.49 -13.66
CA ILE A 31 -6.15 -16.60 -14.43
C ILE A 31 -5.23 -16.01 -15.48
N ALA A 32 -3.96 -16.36 -15.45
CA ALA A 32 -2.97 -15.96 -16.43
C ALA A 32 -2.81 -17.02 -17.51
N ARG A 33 -2.80 -16.60 -18.79
CA ARG A 33 -2.42 -17.46 -19.91
C ARG A 33 -0.92 -17.35 -20.11
N LEU A 34 -0.22 -18.47 -19.97
CA LEU A 34 1.21 -18.58 -20.23
C LEU A 34 1.45 -19.11 -21.64
N ASP A 35 2.50 -18.63 -22.29
CA ASP A 35 2.92 -19.19 -23.56
C ASP A 35 3.38 -20.64 -23.39
N SER A 36 3.21 -21.46 -24.44
CA SER A 36 3.67 -22.86 -24.43
C SER A 36 5.20 -22.87 -24.39
N ARG A 37 5.78 -23.78 -23.60
CA ARG A 37 7.24 -23.99 -23.61
C ARG A 37 7.67 -24.55 -24.96
N GLU A 38 8.87 -24.19 -25.45
CA GLU A 38 9.49 -24.87 -26.58
C GLU A 38 9.66 -26.37 -26.26
N GLY A 39 8.89 -27.20 -26.92
CA GLY A 39 8.86 -28.66 -26.70
C GLY A 39 7.52 -29.26 -26.32
N ASP A 40 6.53 -28.48 -25.91
CA ASP A 40 5.16 -28.93 -25.64
C ASP A 40 4.36 -29.05 -26.95
N ALA A 41 4.52 -30.19 -27.64
CA ALA A 41 3.96 -30.41 -28.98
C ALA A 41 2.44 -30.59 -29.07
N GLU A 42 1.68 -30.53 -27.97
CA GLU A 42 0.24 -30.88 -27.95
C GLU A 42 -0.71 -29.90 -27.29
N THR A 43 -0.28 -28.76 -26.74
CA THR A 43 -1.20 -27.79 -26.14
C THR A 43 -1.56 -26.66 -27.11
N VAL A 44 -2.55 -26.91 -27.95
CA VAL A 44 -3.25 -25.85 -28.69
C VAL A 44 -4.04 -25.02 -27.67
N GLY A 45 -3.44 -23.94 -27.13
CA GLY A 45 -4.17 -23.02 -26.24
C GLY A 45 -3.37 -22.38 -25.12
N GLY A 46 -2.09 -22.71 -24.93
CA GLY A 46 -1.26 -22.21 -23.84
C GLY A 46 -1.58 -22.84 -22.49
N ARG A 47 -0.67 -22.67 -21.52
CA ARG A 47 -0.88 -23.09 -20.12
C ARG A 47 -1.66 -22.04 -19.36
N LEU A 48 -2.47 -22.44 -18.40
CA LEU A 48 -3.18 -21.54 -17.50
C LEU A 48 -2.53 -21.59 -16.11
N ALA A 49 -2.25 -20.43 -15.55
CA ALA A 49 -1.78 -20.29 -14.17
C ALA A 49 -2.81 -19.51 -13.36
N GLN A 50 -3.02 -19.94 -12.12
CA GLN A 50 -3.84 -19.19 -11.18
C GLN A 50 -2.97 -18.15 -10.46
N VAL A 51 -3.43 -16.91 -10.45
CA VAL A 51 -2.81 -15.84 -9.67
C VAL A 51 -3.49 -15.81 -8.31
N LEU A 52 -2.71 -16.07 -7.25
CA LEU A 52 -3.22 -16.16 -5.89
C LEU A 52 -3.10 -14.80 -5.18
N ASP A 53 -4.14 -14.45 -4.43
CA ASP A 53 -4.09 -13.36 -3.45
C ASP A 53 -3.38 -13.85 -2.18
N VAL A 54 -2.07 -13.65 -2.14
CA VAL A 54 -1.24 -14.06 -0.99
C VAL A 54 -1.60 -13.28 0.26
N GLU A 55 -2.03 -12.02 0.12
CA GLU A 55 -2.44 -11.19 1.24
C GLU A 55 -3.72 -11.70 1.88
N GLN A 56 -4.70 -12.10 1.07
CA GLN A 56 -5.93 -12.71 1.57
C GLN A 56 -5.66 -14.07 2.21
N ILE A 57 -4.79 -14.89 1.63
CA ILE A 57 -4.36 -16.18 2.22
C ILE A 57 -3.71 -15.93 3.58
N LEU A 58 -2.78 -14.99 3.69
CA LEU A 58 -2.13 -14.64 4.95
C LEU A 58 -3.13 -14.14 5.99
N HIS A 59 -4.08 -13.31 5.59
CA HIS A 59 -5.14 -12.80 6.48
C HIS A 59 -6.02 -13.93 7.05
N GLU A 60 -6.35 -14.96 6.26
CA GLU A 60 -7.15 -16.09 6.76
C GLU A 60 -6.34 -17.08 7.63
N ILE A 61 -5.04 -17.23 7.37
CA ILE A 61 -4.16 -18.11 8.14
C ILE A 61 -3.65 -17.42 9.42
N MET A 62 -3.44 -16.10 9.38
CA MET A 62 -3.07 -15.35 10.56
C MET A 62 -4.32 -15.19 11.45
N PRO A 63 -4.24 -15.57 12.73
CA PRO A 63 -5.40 -15.41 13.61
C PRO A 63 -5.81 -13.94 13.63
N ALA A 64 -7.06 -13.68 13.23
CA ALA A 64 -7.70 -12.36 13.17
C ALA A 64 -7.81 -11.65 14.55
N ASN A 65 -7.24 -12.23 15.60
CA ASN A 65 -7.42 -11.87 17.00
C ASN A 65 -6.14 -11.34 17.69
N ARG A 66 -5.25 -10.64 16.99
CA ARG A 66 -4.54 -9.59 17.72
C ARG A 66 -5.41 -8.33 17.65
N GLU A 67 -6.28 -8.17 18.66
CA GLU A 67 -6.94 -6.88 18.87
C GLU A 67 -5.86 -5.79 18.84
N MET A 68 -5.87 -4.97 17.78
CA MET A 68 -5.03 -3.78 17.73
C MET A 68 -5.59 -2.80 18.75
N SER A 69 -5.19 -2.96 20.00
CA SER A 69 -5.53 -2.01 21.05
C SER A 69 -4.51 -0.87 21.06
N THR A 70 -4.93 0.28 21.58
CA THR A 70 -4.03 1.42 21.79
C THR A 70 -2.81 1.02 22.62
N GLU A 71 -2.97 0.08 23.56
CA GLU A 71 -1.88 -0.42 24.42
C GLU A 71 -0.89 -1.29 23.66
N THR A 72 -1.36 -2.23 22.82
CA THR A 72 -0.49 -3.10 22.01
C THR A 72 0.30 -2.31 20.98
N LEU A 73 -0.27 -1.22 20.47
CA LEU A 73 0.40 -0.31 19.53
C LEU A 73 1.25 0.76 20.24
N GLY A 74 1.42 0.71 21.58
CA GLY A 74 2.30 1.61 22.33
C GLY A 74 1.70 3.00 22.63
N GLY A 75 0.37 3.16 22.65
CA GLY A 75 -0.34 4.39 23.01
C GLY A 75 -0.85 5.20 21.81
N GLY A 76 -1.74 6.16 22.08
CA GLY A 76 -2.28 7.07 21.08
C GLY A 76 -1.26 8.11 20.60
N VAL A 77 -1.50 8.66 19.40
CA VAL A 77 -0.71 9.77 18.84
C VAL A 77 -1.61 10.99 18.74
N GLN A 78 -1.19 12.10 19.35
CA GLN A 78 -1.91 13.36 19.22
C GLN A 78 -1.37 14.14 18.02
N LEU A 79 -2.21 14.34 17.02
CA LEU A 79 -1.93 15.24 15.91
C LEU A 79 -2.39 16.65 16.23
N LYS A 80 -1.89 17.63 15.48
CA LYS A 80 -2.48 18.98 15.47
C LYS A 80 -3.96 18.88 15.11
N PRO A 81 -4.86 19.61 15.80
CA PRO A 81 -6.27 19.61 15.46
C PRO A 81 -6.51 19.97 13.98
N GLY A 82 -7.33 19.17 13.31
CA GLY A 82 -7.66 19.38 11.89
C GLY A 82 -6.68 18.75 10.89
N THR A 83 -5.62 18.08 11.34
CA THR A 83 -4.73 17.34 10.44
C THR A 83 -5.18 15.89 10.29
N VAL A 84 -4.93 15.31 9.12
CA VAL A 84 -5.25 13.91 8.79
C VAL A 84 -4.05 13.21 8.17
N VAL A 85 -4.02 11.89 8.26
CA VAL A 85 -3.14 11.04 7.46
C VAL A 85 -3.86 10.71 6.15
N ILE A 86 -3.18 10.88 5.01
CA ILE A 86 -3.65 10.38 3.72
C ILE A 86 -3.05 8.99 3.55
N ALA A 87 -3.89 7.96 3.41
CA ALA A 87 -3.43 6.59 3.22
C ALA A 87 -3.93 6.03 1.88
N ALA A 88 -3.09 5.23 1.20
CA ALA A 88 -3.42 4.59 -0.08
C ALA A 88 -2.88 3.17 -0.13
N ASP A 89 -3.74 2.22 -0.49
CA ASP A 89 -3.40 0.81 -0.70
C ASP A 89 -4.51 0.16 -1.55
N ASP A 90 -4.18 -0.64 -2.55
CA ASP A 90 -5.16 -1.27 -3.43
C ASP A 90 -5.76 -2.55 -2.83
N SER A 91 -5.04 -3.20 -1.89
CA SER A 91 -5.54 -4.37 -1.17
C SER A 91 -6.60 -3.98 -0.13
N LYS A 92 -7.78 -4.58 -0.24
CA LYS A 92 -8.85 -4.38 0.76
C LYS A 92 -8.43 -4.82 2.16
N VAL A 93 -7.63 -5.89 2.25
CA VAL A 93 -7.14 -6.43 3.53
C VAL A 93 -6.16 -5.47 4.16
N ALA A 94 -5.16 -5.00 3.40
CA ALA A 94 -4.18 -4.05 3.90
C ALA A 94 -4.84 -2.73 4.32
N ARG A 95 -5.80 -2.20 3.54
CA ARG A 95 -6.57 -1.01 3.95
C ARG A 95 -7.27 -1.23 5.30
N SER A 96 -7.94 -2.38 5.49
CA SER A 96 -8.63 -2.68 6.76
C SER A 96 -7.66 -2.70 7.94
N LEU A 97 -6.47 -3.27 7.77
CA LEU A 97 -5.44 -3.30 8.81
C LEU A 97 -4.88 -1.91 9.12
N ILE A 98 -4.62 -1.10 8.09
CA ILE A 98 -4.17 0.30 8.25
C ILE A 98 -5.24 1.11 9.00
N GLU A 99 -6.51 0.99 8.61
CA GLU A 99 -7.64 1.69 9.24
C GLU A 99 -7.78 1.30 10.72
N GLN A 100 -7.68 0.01 11.04
CA GLN A 100 -7.71 -0.47 12.42
C GLN A 100 -6.53 0.10 13.23
N GLY A 101 -5.33 0.07 12.68
CA GLY A 101 -4.13 0.61 13.32
C GLY A 101 -4.23 2.11 13.58
N LEU A 102 -4.60 2.91 12.57
CA LEU A 102 -4.76 4.35 12.70
C LEU A 102 -5.88 4.71 13.69
N THR A 103 -7.01 3.98 13.64
CA THR A 103 -8.12 4.16 14.60
C THR A 103 -7.69 3.84 16.03
N ALA A 104 -6.99 2.73 16.26
CA ALA A 104 -6.48 2.37 17.57
C ALA A 104 -5.46 3.36 18.13
N MET A 105 -4.71 4.03 17.27
CA MET A 105 -3.78 5.12 17.63
C MET A 105 -4.47 6.48 17.80
N GLY A 106 -5.77 6.60 17.51
CA GLY A 106 -6.53 7.86 17.57
C GLY A 106 -6.16 8.84 16.45
N ILE A 107 -5.64 8.36 15.32
CA ILE A 107 -5.17 9.18 14.20
C ILE A 107 -6.30 9.34 13.18
N PRO A 108 -6.76 10.57 12.88
CA PRO A 108 -7.68 10.83 11.77
C PRO A 108 -7.03 10.52 10.42
N TYR A 109 -7.76 9.87 9.52
CA TYR A 109 -7.23 9.49 8.20
C TYR A 109 -8.26 9.62 7.09
N LEU A 110 -7.76 9.69 5.85
CA LEU A 110 -8.53 9.53 4.62
C LEU A 110 -7.90 8.38 3.84
N MET A 111 -8.68 7.32 3.60
CA MET A 111 -8.23 6.10 2.92
C MET A 111 -8.60 6.15 1.43
N HIS A 112 -7.64 5.81 0.58
CA HIS A 112 -7.78 5.75 -0.88
C HIS A 112 -7.39 4.35 -1.39
N LYS A 113 -7.87 4.01 -2.59
CA LYS A 113 -7.63 2.69 -3.21
C LYS A 113 -6.46 2.69 -4.19
N THR A 114 -6.04 3.86 -4.64
CA THR A 114 -4.94 4.02 -5.60
C THR A 114 -4.09 5.24 -5.24
N GLY A 115 -2.84 5.23 -5.68
CA GLY A 115 -1.99 6.43 -5.55
C GLY A 115 -2.54 7.63 -6.29
N LYS A 116 -3.28 7.41 -7.39
CA LYS A 116 -3.94 8.47 -8.14
C LYS A 116 -5.04 9.16 -7.33
N GLU A 117 -5.93 8.40 -6.69
CA GLU A 117 -6.96 8.97 -5.81
C GLU A 117 -6.34 9.80 -4.67
N ALA A 118 -5.26 9.28 -4.05
CA ALA A 118 -4.54 10.01 -3.01
C ALA A 118 -3.89 11.29 -3.54
N TRP A 119 -3.29 11.24 -4.73
CA TRP A 119 -2.71 12.40 -5.40
C TRP A 119 -3.77 13.48 -5.71
N GLU A 120 -4.89 13.09 -6.29
CA GLU A 120 -6.01 14.01 -6.58
C GLU A 120 -6.53 14.67 -5.30
N LYS A 121 -6.64 13.90 -4.21
CA LYS A 121 -7.03 14.44 -2.89
C LYS A 121 -6.01 15.44 -2.35
N LEU A 122 -4.72 15.14 -2.47
CA LEU A 122 -3.65 16.07 -2.07
C LEU A 122 -3.68 17.37 -2.89
N LEU A 123 -3.92 17.29 -4.19
CA LEU A 123 -4.07 18.47 -5.06
C LEU A 123 -5.27 19.32 -4.63
N GLN A 124 -6.43 18.70 -4.35
CA GLN A 124 -7.60 19.40 -3.83
C GLN A 124 -7.28 20.13 -2.52
N MET A 125 -6.72 19.42 -1.53
CA MET A 125 -6.37 20.01 -0.23
C MET A 125 -5.30 21.11 -0.35
N SER A 126 -4.37 20.96 -1.29
CA SER A 126 -3.37 21.99 -1.60
C SER A 126 -4.01 23.27 -2.13
N ALA A 127 -4.98 23.14 -3.05
CA ALA A 127 -5.69 24.29 -3.59
C ALA A 127 -6.50 25.01 -2.49
N GLU A 128 -7.19 24.26 -1.64
CA GLU A 128 -7.96 24.80 -0.51
C GLU A 128 -7.05 25.52 0.51
N ALA A 129 -5.89 24.92 0.86
CA ALA A 129 -4.94 25.52 1.77
C ALA A 129 -4.34 26.83 1.21
N LYS A 130 -3.98 26.85 -0.09
CA LYS A 130 -3.51 28.06 -0.79
C LYS A 130 -4.55 29.18 -0.76
N GLN A 131 -5.83 28.87 -1.01
CA GLN A 131 -6.92 29.87 -0.95
C GLN A 131 -7.11 30.45 0.46
N GLN A 132 -6.83 29.64 1.50
CA GLN A 132 -6.92 30.05 2.90
C GLN A 132 -5.63 30.69 3.45
N GLY A 133 -4.56 30.78 2.66
CA GLY A 133 -3.26 31.27 3.09
C GLY A 133 -2.58 30.38 4.13
N LYS A 134 -2.91 29.09 4.17
CA LYS A 134 -2.36 28.09 5.09
C LYS A 134 -1.31 27.21 4.40
N GLN A 135 -0.47 26.56 5.17
CA GLN A 135 0.42 25.50 4.66
C GLN A 135 -0.34 24.17 4.61
N LEU A 136 -0.02 23.31 3.64
CA LEU A 136 -0.70 22.00 3.52
C LEU A 136 -0.37 21.08 4.71
N VAL A 137 0.82 21.19 5.31
CA VAL A 137 1.21 20.47 6.53
C VAL A 137 0.36 20.81 7.76
N ASP A 138 -0.45 21.86 7.70
CA ASP A 138 -1.43 22.17 8.76
C ASP A 138 -2.74 21.36 8.59
N SER A 139 -2.90 20.68 7.47
CA SER A 139 -4.07 19.84 7.15
C SER A 139 -3.70 18.38 6.89
N VAL A 140 -2.48 18.11 6.41
CA VAL A 140 -1.97 16.76 6.12
C VAL A 140 -0.75 16.50 6.98
N ALA A 141 -0.89 15.55 7.91
CA ALA A 141 0.19 15.20 8.84
C ALA A 141 1.25 14.30 8.18
N MET A 142 0.82 13.38 7.31
CA MET A 142 1.66 12.37 6.67
C MET A 142 0.91 11.72 5.51
N VAL A 143 1.65 11.16 4.56
CA VAL A 143 1.13 10.21 3.56
C VAL A 143 1.68 8.82 3.88
N LEU A 144 0.78 7.82 3.94
CA LEU A 144 1.11 6.41 4.05
C LEU A 144 0.67 5.75 2.74
N THR A 145 1.57 5.13 2.00
CA THR A 145 1.25 4.58 0.68
C THR A 145 1.81 3.19 0.48
N ASP A 146 1.00 2.31 -0.13
CA ASP A 146 1.56 1.09 -0.71
C ASP A 146 2.51 1.44 -1.86
N LEU A 147 3.40 0.51 -2.17
CA LEU A 147 4.34 0.62 -3.27
C LEU A 147 3.68 0.25 -4.59
N GLU A 148 3.00 -0.89 -4.63
CA GLU A 148 2.42 -1.46 -5.86
C GLU A 148 0.91 -1.21 -5.92
N MET A 149 0.52 -0.20 -6.68
CA MET A 149 -0.90 0.15 -6.89
C MET A 149 -1.17 0.40 -8.37
N PRO A 150 -2.40 0.13 -8.86
CA PRO A 150 -2.81 0.48 -10.20
C PRO A 150 -2.83 1.99 -10.41
N GLU A 151 -2.74 2.43 -11.65
CA GLU A 151 -2.78 3.81 -12.15
C GLU A 151 -1.62 4.71 -11.68
N MET A 152 -1.26 4.70 -10.40
CA MET A 152 -0.12 5.42 -9.84
C MET A 152 0.46 4.62 -8.68
N ASP A 153 1.69 4.17 -8.82
CA ASP A 153 2.46 3.47 -7.79
C ASP A 153 2.96 4.42 -6.69
N GLY A 154 3.37 3.84 -5.55
CA GLY A 154 3.83 4.61 -4.39
C GLY A 154 5.13 5.39 -4.64
N PHE A 155 6.00 4.94 -5.53
CA PHE A 155 7.21 5.69 -5.91
C PHE A 155 6.84 6.95 -6.69
N THR A 156 5.94 6.82 -7.66
CA THR A 156 5.46 7.95 -8.46
C THR A 156 4.72 8.96 -7.59
N LEU A 157 3.83 8.50 -6.69
CA LEU A 157 3.15 9.36 -5.72
C LEU A 157 4.16 10.12 -4.85
N THR A 158 5.13 9.42 -4.26
CA THR A 158 6.17 10.01 -3.42
C THR A 158 6.97 11.06 -4.18
N ARG A 159 7.42 10.73 -5.40
CA ARG A 159 8.18 11.66 -6.25
C ARG A 159 7.38 12.92 -6.56
N ASN A 160 6.11 12.79 -6.88
CA ASN A 160 5.23 13.93 -7.15
C ASN A 160 5.08 14.83 -5.92
N ILE A 161 4.87 14.25 -4.73
CA ILE A 161 4.78 15.00 -3.47
C ILE A 161 6.10 15.74 -3.19
N LYS A 162 7.24 15.06 -3.33
CA LYS A 162 8.56 15.62 -3.01
C LYS A 162 9.05 16.65 -4.05
N ALA A 163 8.53 16.60 -5.27
CA ALA A 163 8.82 17.57 -6.33
C ALA A 163 7.98 18.86 -6.22
N ASP A 164 6.84 18.82 -5.54
CA ASP A 164 5.97 19.99 -5.38
C ASP A 164 6.42 20.84 -4.18
N ASP A 165 6.73 22.12 -4.41
CA ASP A 165 7.23 23.03 -3.37
C ASP A 165 6.29 23.23 -2.19
N PHE A 166 4.98 23.07 -2.40
CA PHE A 166 3.96 23.23 -1.36
C PHE A 166 3.68 21.94 -0.58
N MET A 167 4.01 20.77 -1.17
CA MET A 167 3.78 19.44 -0.60
C MET A 167 5.04 18.77 -0.06
N LYS A 168 6.23 19.13 -0.53
CA LYS A 168 7.50 18.41 -0.25
C LYS A 168 7.83 18.25 1.24
N ALA A 169 7.29 19.14 2.09
CA ALA A 169 7.47 19.07 3.54
C ALA A 169 6.61 17.99 4.22
N ILE A 170 5.60 17.43 3.51
CA ILE A 170 4.76 16.36 4.04
C ILE A 170 5.60 15.09 4.12
N PRO A 171 5.67 14.44 5.30
CA PRO A 171 6.34 13.15 5.42
C PRO A 171 5.61 12.06 4.62
N VAL A 172 6.38 11.20 3.95
CA VAL A 172 5.84 10.06 3.19
C VAL A 172 6.44 8.77 3.73
N VAL A 173 5.58 7.84 4.13
CA VAL A 173 5.93 6.48 4.55
C VAL A 173 5.46 5.51 3.48
N ILE A 174 6.36 4.68 2.97
CA ILE A 174 6.01 3.59 2.06
C ILE A 174 5.83 2.31 2.87
N HIS A 175 4.73 1.61 2.61
CA HIS A 175 4.31 0.39 3.26
C HIS A 175 4.16 -0.70 2.19
N SER A 176 4.99 -1.75 2.23
CA SER A 176 5.03 -2.74 1.15
C SER A 176 5.26 -4.17 1.65
N SER A 177 4.76 -5.15 0.90
CA SER A 177 5.05 -6.57 1.11
C SER A 177 6.45 -6.96 0.59
N LEU A 178 7.07 -6.13 -0.24
CA LEU A 178 8.41 -6.38 -0.74
C LEU A 178 9.43 -6.08 0.36
N SER A 179 10.22 -7.06 0.75
CA SER A 179 11.33 -6.92 1.69
C SER A 179 12.67 -7.02 0.95
N GLY A 180 13.65 -6.20 1.34
CA GLY A 180 15.02 -6.28 0.85
C GLY A 180 15.73 -4.93 0.73
N ALA A 181 17.06 -4.94 0.93
CA ALA A 181 17.91 -3.75 0.92
C ALA A 181 17.80 -2.93 -0.38
N ALA A 182 17.60 -3.59 -1.53
CA ALA A 182 17.43 -2.89 -2.81
C ALA A 182 16.19 -2.00 -2.84
N ASN A 183 15.10 -2.39 -2.19
CA ASN A 183 13.89 -1.58 -2.10
C ASN A 183 14.06 -0.41 -1.14
N GLU A 184 14.77 -0.59 -0.03
CA GLU A 184 15.08 0.49 0.90
C GLU A 184 15.90 1.61 0.25
N ASP A 185 16.87 1.27 -0.60
CA ASP A 185 17.66 2.26 -1.33
C ASP A 185 16.81 3.00 -2.39
N HIS A 186 15.91 2.29 -3.08
CA HIS A 186 14.97 2.93 -4.01
C HIS A 186 14.01 3.88 -3.28
N VAL A 187 13.49 3.48 -2.13
CA VAL A 187 12.62 4.30 -1.28
C VAL A 187 13.30 5.59 -0.85
N LYS A 188 14.56 5.51 -0.41
CA LYS A 188 15.38 6.69 -0.07
C LYS A 188 15.61 7.60 -1.27
N ASN A 189 15.88 7.03 -2.44
CA ASN A 189 16.15 7.78 -3.67
C ASN A 189 14.95 8.60 -4.16
N VAL A 190 13.71 8.16 -3.92
CA VAL A 190 12.51 8.94 -4.24
C VAL A 190 12.16 9.97 -3.18
N GLY A 191 12.90 10.00 -2.05
CA GLY A 191 12.74 10.97 -0.98
C GLY A 191 11.68 10.59 0.06
N ALA A 192 11.29 9.32 0.15
CA ALA A 192 10.42 8.87 1.23
C ALA A 192 11.12 8.99 2.59
N ASP A 193 10.36 9.32 3.63
CA ASP A 193 10.89 9.54 4.98
C ASP A 193 11.07 8.25 5.76
N ALA A 194 10.30 7.21 5.43
CA ALA A 194 10.43 5.88 6.00
C ALA A 194 9.86 4.80 5.08
N TYR A 195 10.29 3.57 5.35
CA TYR A 195 9.78 2.35 4.76
C TYR A 195 9.39 1.38 5.88
N VAL A 196 8.28 0.65 5.69
CA VAL A 196 7.81 -0.35 6.65
C VAL A 196 7.23 -1.55 5.92
N SER A 197 7.50 -2.74 6.46
CA SER A 197 6.94 -3.98 5.91
C SER A 197 5.44 -4.08 6.20
N LYS A 198 4.66 -4.61 5.25
CA LYS A 198 3.24 -4.93 5.47
C LYS A 198 3.09 -6.01 6.57
N PHE A 199 1.94 -6.01 7.22
CA PHE A 199 1.48 -7.01 8.19
C PHE A 199 2.20 -7.06 9.55
N VAL A 200 3.03 -6.05 9.88
CA VAL A 200 3.63 -5.90 11.22
C VAL A 200 3.08 -4.62 11.84
N ALA A 201 1.96 -4.74 12.55
CA ALA A 201 1.23 -3.59 13.09
C ALA A 201 2.06 -2.75 14.07
N GLU A 202 2.87 -3.40 14.90
CA GLU A 202 3.74 -2.74 15.86
C GLU A 202 4.85 -1.92 15.18
N GLU A 203 5.42 -2.45 14.08
CA GLU A 203 6.44 -1.76 13.28
C GLU A 203 5.85 -0.55 12.56
N LEU A 204 4.66 -0.71 11.97
CA LEU A 204 3.91 0.39 11.36
C LEU A 204 3.62 1.50 12.38
N ALA A 205 3.10 1.14 13.56
CA ALA A 205 2.80 2.09 14.62
C ALA A 205 4.06 2.82 15.13
N ALA A 206 5.16 2.11 15.31
CA ALA A 206 6.44 2.69 15.72
C ALA A 206 6.98 3.66 14.66
N THR A 207 6.88 3.30 13.37
CA THR A 207 7.31 4.13 12.25
C THR A 207 6.46 5.39 12.14
N ILE A 208 5.14 5.27 12.23
CA ILE A 208 4.21 6.42 12.22
C ILE A 208 4.56 7.40 13.34
N ARG A 209 4.77 6.90 14.57
CA ARG A 209 5.19 7.77 15.69
C ARG A 209 6.49 8.48 15.42
N LYS A 210 7.51 7.74 14.96
CA LYS A 210 8.83 8.31 14.67
C LYS A 210 8.76 9.44 13.64
N VAL A 211 7.84 9.33 12.68
CA VAL A 211 7.66 10.32 11.62
C VAL A 211 6.84 11.51 12.07
N LEU A 212 5.79 11.29 12.89
CA LEU A 212 4.86 12.34 13.32
C LEU A 212 5.33 13.13 14.56
N VAL A 213 6.22 12.58 15.37
CA VAL A 213 6.70 13.17 16.64
C VAL A 213 8.10 13.83 16.49
N LYS A 214 8.46 14.21 15.28
CA LYS A 214 9.68 14.99 15.05
C LYS A 214 9.55 16.44 15.50
#